data_237c566e293b7617807ba0a1691f8fdb
#
_entry.id   237c566e293b7617807ba0a1691f8fdb
#
_cell.length_a   1.000
_cell.length_b   1.000
_cell.length_c   1.000
_cell.angle_alpha   90.00
_cell.angle_beta   90.00
_cell.angle_gamma   90.00
#
_symmetry.space_group_name_H-M   'P 1'
#
loop_
_entity.id
_entity.type
_entity.pdbx_description
1 polymer ?
#
loop_
_entity_poly.entity_id
_entity_poly.type
_entity_poly.pdbx_seq_one_letter_code
_entity_poly.pdbx_strand_id
1 'polypeptide(L)'
;QNGRTTVFPEPSKNFMTGLGALPYALDTLRPLDAIIIMLGTNDLKEHTAQASVNGVGTLIRTIQTFDQLYPASVPLFGDNKPRILLLTPIEIGENVAEWDTLYGKGEESRKFPALMKGLCEWLDVEMMNTQEIVQPSKVDGIHMMPEEHRKLALAVRDRLLGLVKA
;
A
#
# COMPACT_ATOMS: atom_id res chain seq x y z
N GLN A 1 -4.99 -1.45 -9.26
CA GLN A 1 -4.91 -2.72 -10.00
C GLN A 1 -5.56 -3.82 -9.17
N ASN A 2 -6.52 -4.51 -9.74
CA ASN A 2 -7.27 -5.55 -9.04
C ASN A 2 -6.39 -6.75 -8.71
N GLY A 3 -6.57 -7.33 -7.52
CA GLY A 3 -5.98 -8.61 -7.12
C GLY A 3 -4.49 -8.56 -6.75
N ARG A 4 -3.88 -7.39 -6.63
CA ARG A 4 -2.47 -7.31 -6.24
C ARG A 4 -2.31 -7.49 -4.72
N THR A 5 -1.46 -8.42 -4.33
CA THR A 5 -1.01 -8.68 -2.96
C THR A 5 0.29 -7.93 -2.65
N THR A 6 0.78 -7.98 -1.42
CA THR A 6 2.12 -7.45 -1.06
C THR A 6 3.24 -8.34 -1.61
N VAL A 7 3.50 -9.46 -0.97
CA VAL A 7 4.57 -10.42 -1.32
C VAL A 7 4.03 -11.83 -1.54
N PHE A 8 2.78 -12.10 -1.17
CA PHE A 8 2.19 -13.42 -1.22
C PHE A 8 1.62 -13.73 -2.61
N PRO A 9 2.11 -14.75 -3.31
CA PRO A 9 1.54 -15.13 -4.59
C PRO A 9 0.12 -15.68 -4.39
N GLU A 10 -0.85 -15.09 -5.08
CA GLU A 10 -2.19 -15.66 -5.18
C GLU A 10 -2.14 -16.84 -6.17
N PRO A 11 -2.68 -18.04 -5.85
CA PRO A 11 -2.54 -19.24 -6.67
C PRO A 11 -2.95 -19.07 -8.14
N SER A 12 -3.95 -18.22 -8.39
CA SER A 12 -4.42 -17.92 -9.75
C SER A 12 -3.68 -16.77 -10.43
N LYS A 13 -2.79 -16.03 -9.70
CA LYS A 13 -2.19 -14.77 -10.15
C LYS A 13 -0.79 -14.56 -9.60
N ASN A 14 0.07 -15.57 -9.64
CA ASN A 14 1.41 -15.58 -9.04
C ASN A 14 2.29 -14.35 -9.35
N PHE A 15 2.11 -13.73 -10.52
CA PHE A 15 2.87 -12.55 -10.96
C PHE A 15 2.26 -11.21 -10.52
N MET A 16 1.15 -11.24 -9.80
CA MET A 16 0.43 -10.02 -9.40
C MET A 16 0.85 -9.46 -8.03
N THR A 17 1.95 -9.95 -7.46
CA THR A 17 2.46 -9.41 -6.20
C THR A 17 3.07 -8.02 -6.39
N GLY A 18 2.97 -7.18 -5.36
CA GLY A 18 3.65 -5.89 -5.32
C GLY A 18 5.16 -6.05 -5.47
N LEU A 19 5.75 -7.00 -4.74
CA LEU A 19 7.18 -7.28 -4.81
C LEU A 19 7.63 -7.72 -6.21
N GLY A 20 6.85 -8.55 -6.89
CA GLY A 20 7.19 -9.00 -8.25
C GLY A 20 7.19 -7.88 -9.29
N ALA A 21 6.31 -6.87 -9.11
CA ALA A 21 6.21 -5.73 -10.03
C ALA A 21 7.16 -4.57 -9.68
N LEU A 22 7.54 -4.45 -8.41
CA LEU A 22 8.21 -3.28 -7.87
C LEU A 22 9.58 -3.01 -8.52
N PRO A 23 10.53 -3.95 -8.62
CA PRO A 23 11.86 -3.67 -9.17
C PRO A 23 11.80 -3.13 -10.61
N TYR A 24 10.95 -3.73 -11.44
CA TYR A 24 10.75 -3.26 -12.81
C TYR A 24 10.18 -1.84 -12.87
N ALA A 25 9.18 -1.54 -12.03
CA ALA A 25 8.58 -0.21 -11.97
C ALA A 25 9.60 0.84 -11.50
N LEU A 26 10.39 0.53 -10.46
CA LEU A 26 11.41 1.44 -9.94
C LEU A 26 12.49 1.74 -10.98
N ASP A 27 13.00 0.70 -11.64
CA ASP A 27 14.02 0.87 -12.67
C ASP A 27 13.55 1.68 -13.87
N THR A 28 12.32 1.44 -14.31
CA THR A 28 11.75 2.10 -15.49
C THR A 28 11.38 3.56 -15.24
N LEU A 29 10.95 3.90 -14.01
CA LEU A 29 10.35 5.20 -13.70
C LEU A 29 11.31 6.17 -12.99
N ARG A 30 12.56 5.78 -12.76
CA ARG A 30 13.55 6.68 -12.12
C ARG A 30 13.91 7.87 -13.02
N PRO A 31 14.20 9.09 -12.50
CA PRO A 31 14.11 9.42 -11.08
C PRO A 31 12.66 9.68 -10.62
N LEU A 32 12.39 9.39 -9.34
CA LEU A 32 11.08 9.61 -8.74
C LEU A 32 11.12 10.77 -7.75
N ASP A 33 10.03 11.52 -7.64
CA ASP A 33 9.85 12.50 -6.58
C ASP A 33 9.34 11.85 -5.29
N ALA A 34 8.43 10.90 -5.41
CA ALA A 34 7.87 10.14 -4.30
C ALA A 34 7.25 8.81 -4.76
N ILE A 35 7.02 7.91 -3.83
CA ILE A 35 6.30 6.65 -4.04
C ILE A 35 5.14 6.56 -3.07
N ILE A 36 3.97 6.18 -3.59
CA ILE A 36 2.78 5.90 -2.78
C ILE A 36 2.52 4.40 -2.81
N ILE A 37 2.35 3.79 -1.62
CA ILE A 37 2.01 2.38 -1.47
C ILE A 37 0.65 2.27 -0.79
N MET A 38 -0.28 1.51 -1.38
CA MET A 38 -1.56 1.13 -0.78
C MET A 38 -1.83 -0.34 -1.14
N LEU A 39 -1.38 -1.25 -0.32
CA LEU A 39 -1.51 -2.70 -0.51
C LEU A 39 -1.82 -3.38 0.83
N GLY A 40 -2.42 -4.55 0.78
CA GLY A 40 -2.71 -5.38 1.96
C GLY A 40 -4.11 -6.00 1.95
N THR A 41 -5.12 -5.36 1.37
CA THR A 41 -6.49 -5.89 1.34
C THR A 41 -6.55 -7.32 0.79
N ASN A 42 -5.90 -7.57 -0.34
CA ASN A 42 -5.93 -8.90 -0.97
C ASN A 42 -5.16 -9.97 -0.20
N ASP A 43 -4.20 -9.57 0.62
CA ASP A 43 -3.48 -10.52 1.49
C ASP A 43 -4.43 -11.16 2.52
N LEU A 44 -5.44 -10.40 2.97
CA LEU A 44 -6.39 -10.88 3.98
C LEU A 44 -7.25 -12.05 3.52
N LYS A 45 -7.27 -12.37 2.24
CA LYS A 45 -7.95 -13.57 1.74
C LYS A 45 -7.42 -14.84 2.43
N GLU A 46 -6.10 -14.94 2.60
CA GLU A 46 -5.42 -16.12 3.12
C GLU A 46 -4.48 -15.82 4.29
N HIS A 47 -4.17 -14.54 4.56
CA HIS A 47 -3.18 -14.12 5.55
C HIS A 47 -3.76 -13.15 6.57
N THR A 48 -3.03 -12.94 7.66
CA THR A 48 -3.37 -11.95 8.69
C THR A 48 -2.90 -10.54 8.29
N ALA A 49 -3.46 -9.51 8.92
CA ALA A 49 -2.98 -8.14 8.76
C ALA A 49 -1.50 -8.00 9.14
N GLN A 50 -1.05 -8.70 10.18
CA GLN A 50 0.36 -8.69 10.58
C GLN A 50 1.27 -9.26 9.49
N ALA A 51 0.89 -10.37 8.86
CA ALA A 51 1.66 -10.95 7.76
C ALA A 51 1.71 -9.99 6.57
N SER A 52 0.57 -9.37 6.23
CA SER A 52 0.49 -8.35 5.18
C SER A 52 1.40 -7.15 5.46
N VAL A 53 1.39 -6.63 6.69
CA VAL A 53 2.26 -5.51 7.11
C VAL A 53 3.74 -5.87 7.02
N ASN A 54 4.13 -7.10 7.36
CA ASN A 54 5.49 -7.59 7.14
C ASN A 54 5.85 -7.59 5.64
N GLY A 55 4.90 -7.97 4.78
CA GLY A 55 5.04 -7.87 3.32
C GLY A 55 5.23 -6.44 2.84
N VAL A 56 4.45 -5.49 3.36
CA VAL A 56 4.64 -4.04 3.09
C VAL A 56 6.03 -3.58 3.52
N GLY A 57 6.52 -4.02 4.68
CA GLY A 57 7.88 -3.74 5.14
C GLY A 57 8.95 -4.21 4.16
N THR A 58 8.74 -5.37 3.53
CA THR A 58 9.63 -5.86 2.47
C THR A 58 9.63 -4.92 1.26
N LEU A 59 8.47 -4.43 0.83
CA LEU A 59 8.38 -3.46 -0.27
C LEU A 59 9.11 -2.16 0.06
N ILE A 60 8.89 -1.59 1.25
CA ILE A 60 9.54 -0.35 1.68
C ILE A 60 11.06 -0.52 1.72
N ARG A 61 11.57 -1.61 2.31
CA ARG A 61 13.01 -1.90 2.34
C ARG A 61 13.60 -2.06 0.95
N THR A 62 12.89 -2.73 0.04
CA THR A 62 13.31 -2.86 -1.36
C THR A 62 13.49 -1.48 -2.00
N ILE A 63 12.58 -0.53 -1.75
CA ILE A 63 12.69 0.84 -2.26
C ILE A 63 13.89 1.56 -1.63
N GLN A 64 14.04 1.49 -0.30
CA GLN A 64 15.09 2.19 0.43
C GLN A 64 16.51 1.71 0.08
N THR A 65 16.65 0.44 -0.33
CA THR A 65 17.94 -0.17 -0.72
C THR A 65 18.10 -0.35 -2.22
N PHE A 66 17.18 0.17 -3.02
CA PHE A 66 17.10 -0.15 -4.46
C PHE A 66 18.40 0.21 -5.21
N ASP A 67 18.93 1.42 -5.03
CA ASP A 67 20.14 1.88 -5.71
C ASP A 67 21.41 1.15 -5.24
N GLN A 68 21.39 0.56 -4.04
CA GLN A 68 22.47 -0.30 -3.55
C GLN A 68 22.45 -1.67 -4.23
N LEU A 69 21.26 -2.22 -4.48
CA LEU A 69 21.07 -3.52 -5.11
C LEU A 69 21.14 -3.44 -6.65
N TYR A 70 20.69 -2.32 -7.22
CA TYR A 70 20.60 -2.08 -8.66
C TYR A 70 21.22 -0.72 -9.03
N PRO A 71 22.55 -0.57 -8.92
CA PRO A 71 23.23 0.69 -9.22
C PRO A 71 22.97 1.14 -10.66
N ALA A 72 22.68 2.43 -10.84
CA ALA A 72 22.49 3.04 -12.14
C ALA A 72 23.06 4.47 -12.15
N SER A 73 23.24 5.04 -13.35
CA SER A 73 23.72 6.42 -13.52
C SER A 73 22.70 7.47 -13.04
N VAL A 74 21.42 7.11 -12.98
CA VAL A 74 20.35 7.95 -12.46
C VAL A 74 19.84 7.31 -11.17
N PRO A 75 19.93 7.98 -10.00
CA PRO A 75 19.43 7.42 -8.75
C PRO A 75 17.91 7.30 -8.78
N LEU A 76 17.36 6.44 -7.90
CA LEU A 76 15.92 6.24 -7.80
C LEU A 76 15.19 7.54 -7.41
N PHE A 77 15.75 8.28 -6.46
CA PHE A 77 15.30 9.63 -6.11
C PHE A 77 16.41 10.64 -6.47
N GLY A 78 16.05 11.71 -7.19
CA GLY A 78 17.00 12.65 -7.76
C GLY A 78 17.92 13.35 -6.74
N ASP A 79 17.49 13.46 -5.48
CA ASP A 79 18.27 14.02 -4.37
C ASP A 79 18.73 12.96 -3.35
N ASN A 80 18.62 11.67 -3.70
CA ASN A 80 18.93 10.52 -2.85
C ASN A 80 18.11 10.45 -1.54
N LYS A 81 16.96 11.13 -1.49
CA LYS A 81 16.05 11.09 -0.32
C LYS A 81 14.82 10.25 -0.65
N PRO A 82 14.69 9.01 -0.15
CA PRO A 82 13.50 8.20 -0.35
C PRO A 82 12.26 8.87 0.26
N ARG A 83 11.31 9.25 -0.58
CA ARG A 83 10.01 9.79 -0.15
C ARG A 83 8.95 8.74 -0.38
N ILE A 84 8.53 8.11 0.69
CA ILE A 84 7.55 7.02 0.66
C ILE A 84 6.34 7.45 1.50
N LEU A 85 5.16 7.40 0.89
CA LEU A 85 3.88 7.58 1.58
C LEU A 85 3.14 6.24 1.62
N LEU A 86 3.02 5.66 2.80
CA LEU A 86 2.22 4.46 3.01
C LEU A 86 0.79 4.84 3.34
N LEU A 87 -0.16 4.35 2.56
CA LEU A 87 -1.59 4.44 2.84
C LEU A 87 -2.06 3.13 3.46
N THR A 88 -2.79 3.18 4.57
CA THR A 88 -3.46 1.96 5.05
C THR A 88 -4.47 1.51 4.00
N PRO A 89 -4.71 0.20 3.81
CA PRO A 89 -5.90 -0.25 3.11
C PRO A 89 -7.16 0.27 3.80
N ILE A 90 -8.20 0.55 3.03
CA ILE A 90 -9.50 0.91 3.62
C ILE A 90 -10.05 -0.25 4.45
N GLU A 91 -10.94 0.05 5.37
CA GLU A 91 -11.64 -0.96 6.14
C GLU A 91 -12.49 -1.85 5.22
N ILE A 92 -12.60 -3.13 5.54
CA ILE A 92 -13.54 -4.06 4.91
C ILE A 92 -14.86 -3.96 5.67
N GLY A 93 -15.94 -3.64 4.95
CA GLY A 93 -17.28 -3.46 5.51
C GLY A 93 -17.94 -4.77 5.91
N GLU A 94 -18.98 -4.66 6.73
CA GLU A 94 -19.76 -5.81 7.19
C GLU A 94 -20.72 -6.36 6.10
N ASN A 95 -20.91 -5.63 5.01
CA ASN A 95 -21.81 -5.99 3.91
C ASN A 95 -21.11 -6.76 2.78
N VAL A 96 -19.91 -7.28 3.02
CA VAL A 96 -19.25 -8.20 2.08
C VAL A 96 -20.07 -9.47 1.94
N ALA A 97 -20.30 -9.91 0.72
CA ALA A 97 -21.11 -11.09 0.44
C ALA A 97 -20.43 -12.38 0.97
N GLU A 98 -21.22 -13.31 1.50
CA GLU A 98 -20.72 -14.55 2.12
C GLU A 98 -19.87 -15.43 1.20
N TRP A 99 -20.06 -15.31 -0.11
CA TRP A 99 -19.29 -16.04 -1.11
C TRP A 99 -17.94 -15.37 -1.47
N ASP A 100 -17.72 -14.12 -1.04
CA ASP A 100 -16.45 -13.43 -1.29
C ASP A 100 -15.35 -13.91 -0.33
N THR A 101 -14.15 -14.02 -0.82
CA THR A 101 -12.98 -14.46 -0.04
C THR A 101 -12.57 -13.49 1.08
N LEU A 102 -13.10 -12.26 1.05
CA LEU A 102 -12.91 -11.25 2.09
C LEU A 102 -14.07 -11.19 3.10
N TYR A 103 -15.07 -12.07 2.98
CA TYR A 103 -16.14 -12.18 3.97
C TYR A 103 -15.59 -12.40 5.39
N GLY A 104 -16.11 -11.66 6.36
CA GLY A 104 -15.69 -11.75 7.76
C GLY A 104 -14.28 -11.18 8.05
N LYS A 105 -13.64 -10.49 7.10
CA LYS A 105 -12.29 -9.92 7.29
C LYS A 105 -12.29 -8.46 7.82
N GLY A 106 -13.45 -7.92 8.18
CA GLY A 106 -13.58 -6.57 8.72
C GLY A 106 -12.68 -6.32 9.93
N GLU A 107 -12.76 -7.15 10.96
CA GLU A 107 -11.91 -7.01 12.17
C GLU A 107 -10.42 -7.08 11.85
N GLU A 108 -10.03 -7.96 10.94
CA GLU A 108 -8.63 -8.09 10.54
C GLU A 108 -8.16 -6.83 9.81
N SER A 109 -9.00 -6.26 8.92
CA SER A 109 -8.67 -5.03 8.19
C SER A 109 -8.53 -3.81 9.11
N ARG A 110 -9.27 -3.74 10.20
CA ARG A 110 -9.17 -2.66 11.22
C ARG A 110 -7.86 -2.65 12.00
N LYS A 111 -7.05 -3.71 11.91
CA LYS A 111 -5.72 -3.77 12.55
C LYS A 111 -4.64 -3.02 11.77
N PHE A 112 -4.84 -2.78 10.47
CA PHE A 112 -3.84 -2.13 9.61
C PHE A 112 -3.31 -0.79 10.16
N PRO A 113 -4.13 0.16 10.63
CA PRO A 113 -3.62 1.44 11.09
C PRO A 113 -2.58 1.32 12.20
N ALA A 114 -2.88 0.54 13.23
CA ALA A 114 -1.97 0.36 14.37
C ALA A 114 -0.67 -0.37 13.96
N LEU A 115 -0.80 -1.44 13.17
CA LEU A 115 0.34 -2.24 12.72
C LEU A 115 1.24 -1.46 11.75
N MET A 116 0.65 -0.74 10.79
CA MET A 116 1.41 0.07 9.83
C MET A 116 2.05 1.28 10.48
N LYS A 117 1.43 1.86 11.51
CA LYS A 117 2.05 2.94 12.29
C LYS A 117 3.38 2.49 12.88
N GLY A 118 3.40 1.35 13.59
CA GLY A 118 4.63 0.80 14.15
C GLY A 118 5.69 0.47 13.09
N LEU A 119 5.27 -0.04 11.94
CA LEU A 119 6.17 -0.30 10.81
C LEU A 119 6.79 1.01 10.28
N CYS A 120 5.99 2.05 10.10
CA CYS A 120 6.44 3.32 9.56
C CYS A 120 7.38 4.06 10.52
N GLU A 121 7.10 4.03 11.81
CA GLU A 121 8.01 4.56 12.85
C GLU A 121 9.36 3.86 12.81
N TRP A 122 9.39 2.54 12.62
CA TRP A 122 10.64 1.77 12.54
C TRP A 122 11.42 1.98 11.25
N LEU A 123 10.74 2.20 10.11
CA LEU A 123 11.38 2.36 8.79
C LEU A 123 11.57 3.83 8.39
N ASP A 124 11.17 4.77 9.24
CA ASP A 124 11.22 6.22 8.98
C ASP A 124 10.53 6.60 7.66
N VAL A 125 9.26 6.24 7.54
CA VAL A 125 8.41 6.59 6.38
C VAL A 125 7.10 7.24 6.81
N GLU A 126 6.57 8.09 5.94
CA GLU A 126 5.29 8.75 6.16
C GLU A 126 4.11 7.78 6.02
N MET A 127 3.11 7.92 6.89
CA MET A 127 1.87 7.15 6.86
C MET A 127 0.64 8.05 6.80
N MET A 128 -0.38 7.57 6.09
CA MET A 128 -1.73 8.13 6.13
C MET A 128 -2.74 7.04 6.48
N ASN A 129 -3.50 7.25 7.55
CA ASN A 129 -4.61 6.36 7.90
C ASN A 129 -5.83 6.67 7.03
N THR A 130 -6.03 5.89 5.98
CA THR A 130 -7.16 6.08 5.05
C THR A 130 -8.50 5.71 5.66
N GLN A 131 -8.54 4.85 6.68
CA GLN A 131 -9.77 4.44 7.37
C GLN A 131 -10.44 5.58 8.15
N GLU A 132 -9.70 6.67 8.45
CA GLU A 132 -10.25 7.90 9.02
C GLU A 132 -10.80 8.86 7.95
N ILE A 133 -10.50 8.63 6.68
CA ILE A 133 -10.80 9.56 5.58
C ILE A 133 -11.94 9.05 4.71
N VAL A 134 -11.94 7.74 4.40
CA VAL A 134 -12.85 7.13 3.43
C VAL A 134 -13.52 5.88 3.98
N GLN A 135 -14.68 5.56 3.42
CA GLN A 135 -15.48 4.41 3.83
C GLN A 135 -15.57 3.38 2.69
N PRO A 136 -15.71 2.09 3.01
CA PRO A 136 -15.99 1.07 2.01
C PRO A 136 -17.36 1.29 1.37
N SER A 137 -17.50 0.80 0.15
CA SER A 137 -18.75 0.85 -0.60
C SER A 137 -19.89 0.11 0.12
N LYS A 138 -21.07 0.71 0.13
CA LYS A 138 -22.29 0.04 0.57
C LYS A 138 -22.78 -1.05 -0.39
N VAL A 139 -22.18 -1.14 -1.59
CA VAL A 139 -22.53 -2.15 -2.59
C VAL A 139 -21.81 -3.47 -2.33
N ASP A 140 -20.53 -3.45 -2.02
CA ASP A 140 -19.71 -4.66 -1.87
C ASP A 140 -18.87 -4.72 -0.57
N GLY A 141 -18.77 -3.62 0.17
CA GLY A 141 -17.98 -3.59 1.41
C GLY A 141 -16.46 -3.61 1.21
N ILE A 142 -15.98 -3.58 -0.02
CA ILE A 142 -14.54 -3.77 -0.34
C ILE A 142 -13.97 -2.59 -1.09
N HIS A 143 -14.65 -2.10 -2.10
CA HIS A 143 -14.17 -1.01 -2.95
C HIS A 143 -14.66 0.35 -2.46
N MET A 144 -14.10 1.42 -2.99
CA MET A 144 -14.55 2.78 -2.73
C MET A 144 -15.53 3.24 -3.80
N MET A 145 -16.55 4.00 -3.40
CA MET A 145 -17.41 4.74 -4.34
C MET A 145 -16.63 5.95 -4.92
N PRO A 146 -17.07 6.52 -6.05
CA PRO A 146 -16.39 7.65 -6.69
C PRO A 146 -16.14 8.85 -5.76
N GLU A 147 -17.06 9.14 -4.85
CA GLU A 147 -16.93 10.22 -3.87
C GLU A 147 -15.78 9.95 -2.90
N GLU A 148 -15.63 8.70 -2.45
CA GLU A 148 -14.56 8.30 -1.54
C GLU A 148 -13.20 8.32 -2.24
N HIS A 149 -13.13 7.91 -3.51
CA HIS A 149 -11.92 8.09 -4.33
C HIS A 149 -11.51 9.56 -4.42
N ARG A 150 -12.47 10.48 -4.59
CA ARG A 150 -12.18 11.91 -4.63
C ARG A 150 -11.66 12.44 -3.28
N LYS A 151 -12.28 12.05 -2.16
CA LYS A 151 -11.80 12.42 -0.81
C LYS A 151 -10.37 11.94 -0.60
N LEU A 152 -10.10 10.68 -0.90
CA LEU A 152 -8.77 10.10 -0.76
C LEU A 152 -7.75 10.86 -1.63
N ALA A 153 -8.09 11.13 -2.90
CA ALA A 153 -7.21 11.84 -3.81
C ALA A 153 -6.82 13.24 -3.30
N LEU A 154 -7.76 13.98 -2.74
CA LEU A 154 -7.49 15.30 -2.16
C LEU A 154 -6.58 15.21 -0.92
N ALA A 155 -6.84 14.27 -0.02
CA ALA A 155 -6.02 14.05 1.16
C ALA A 155 -4.59 13.61 0.81
N VAL A 156 -4.46 12.69 -0.15
CA VAL A 156 -3.15 12.23 -0.65
C VAL A 156 -2.39 13.36 -1.31
N ARG A 157 -3.05 14.18 -2.14
CA ARG A 157 -2.42 15.36 -2.78
C ARG A 157 -1.80 16.28 -1.73
N ASP A 158 -2.55 16.63 -0.70
CA ASP A 158 -2.10 17.59 0.32
C ASP A 158 -0.92 17.03 1.12
N ARG A 159 -0.96 15.74 1.45
CA ARG A 159 0.14 15.07 2.15
C ARG A 159 1.38 14.95 1.26
N LEU A 160 1.19 14.56 0.01
CA LEU A 160 2.29 14.41 -0.95
C LEU A 160 2.99 15.73 -1.24
N LEU A 161 2.24 16.82 -1.38
CA LEU A 161 2.84 18.18 -1.56
C LEU A 161 3.69 18.60 -0.36
N GLY A 162 3.34 18.19 0.85
CA GLY A 162 4.17 18.39 2.04
C GLY A 162 5.46 17.55 1.98
N LEU A 163 5.33 16.28 1.62
CA LEU A 163 6.45 15.34 1.56
C LEU A 163 7.50 15.70 0.49
N VAL A 164 7.06 16.21 -0.67
CA VAL A 164 7.98 16.56 -1.78
C VAL A 164 8.68 17.90 -1.55
N LYS A 165 8.10 18.79 -0.72
CA LYS A 165 8.70 20.10 -0.41
C LYS A 165 9.67 20.07 0.78
N ALA A 166 9.64 19.01 1.58
CA ALA A 166 10.52 18.80 2.73
C ALA A 166 11.90 18.27 2.31
#